data_a26ad18e920c9c1b6febda6476e91ec3
#
_entry.id   a26ad18e920c9c1b6febda6476e91ec3
#
_cell.length_a   1.000
_cell.length_b   1.000
_cell.length_c   1.000
_cell.angle_alpha   90.00
_cell.angle_beta   90.00
_cell.angle_gamma   90.00
#
_symmetry.space_group_name_H-M   'P 1'
#
loop_
_entity.id
_entity.type
_entity.pdbx_description
1 polymer ?
#
loop_
_entity_poly.entity_id
_entity_poly.type
_entity_poly.pdbx_seq_one_letter_code
_entity_poly.pdbx_strand_id
1 'polypeptide(L)'
;RMRSWYLNWEPGSRMVYHATSAHWVLAALIETITGRDYRDYLREDILEPLGLHDLRLGVPQAEQGNILPLAHVGEPPSADELQALFGRAVDWPNTVDDTLLLFNQRA
;
A
#
# COMPACT_ATOMS: atom_id res chain seq x y z
N ARG A 1 -16.08 0.51 -6.41
CA ARG A 1 -15.92 1.25 -5.13
C ARG A 1 -15.41 2.69 -5.36
N MET A 2 -14.42 2.93 -6.21
CA MET A 2 -13.83 4.27 -6.42
C MET A 2 -14.74 5.28 -7.13
N ARG A 3 -15.80 4.84 -7.80
CA ARG A 3 -16.77 5.74 -8.45
C ARG A 3 -17.51 6.69 -7.49
N SER A 4 -17.50 6.38 -6.19
CA SER A 4 -18.07 7.22 -5.13
C SER A 4 -17.06 8.16 -4.48
N TRP A 5 -15.80 8.11 -4.88
CA TRP A 5 -14.79 9.01 -4.37
C TRP A 5 -14.94 10.38 -5.02
N TYR A 6 -14.72 11.41 -4.26
CA TYR A 6 -14.74 12.79 -4.72
C TYR A 6 -13.40 13.45 -4.44
N LEU A 7 -13.12 14.48 -5.18
CA LEU A 7 -11.92 15.28 -4.99
C LEU A 7 -12.09 16.21 -3.79
N ASN A 8 -11.14 16.22 -2.87
CA ASN A 8 -11.15 17.07 -1.69
C ASN A 8 -10.60 18.48 -1.97
N TRP A 9 -9.98 18.67 -3.14
CA TRP A 9 -9.41 19.94 -3.61
C TRP A 9 -9.35 19.95 -5.13
N GLU A 10 -9.14 21.13 -5.68
CA GLU A 10 -8.97 21.31 -7.11
C GLU A 10 -7.71 20.57 -7.62
N PRO A 11 -7.81 19.79 -8.70
CA PRO A 11 -6.65 19.10 -9.28
C PRO A 11 -5.52 20.07 -9.62
N GLY A 12 -4.29 19.70 -9.24
CA GLY A 12 -3.10 20.51 -9.46
C GLY A 12 -2.87 21.63 -8.42
N SER A 13 -3.83 21.89 -7.52
CA SER A 13 -3.69 22.97 -6.52
C SER A 13 -2.77 22.62 -5.36
N ARG A 14 -2.62 21.34 -5.06
CA ARG A 14 -1.74 20.85 -3.98
C ARG A 14 -1.33 19.39 -4.19
N MET A 15 -0.25 18.98 -3.57
CA MET A 15 0.15 17.58 -3.44
C MET A 15 -0.15 17.10 -2.03
N VAL A 16 -0.80 15.93 -1.92
CA VAL A 16 -1.02 15.24 -0.64
C VAL A 16 -0.59 13.79 -0.80
N TYR A 17 0.25 13.34 0.11
CA TYR A 17 0.68 11.94 0.14
C TYR A 17 -0.46 11.03 0.60
N HIS A 18 -0.82 10.07 -0.24
CA HIS A 18 -1.81 9.05 0.06
C HIS A 18 -1.10 7.70 0.15
N ALA A 19 -0.85 7.23 1.35
CA ALA A 19 -0.05 6.03 1.61
C ALA A 19 -0.60 4.76 0.94
N THR A 20 -1.90 4.63 0.81
CA THR A 20 -2.55 3.41 0.29
C THR A 20 -3.49 3.68 -0.88
N SER A 21 -4.31 4.72 -0.84
CA SER A 21 -5.35 4.95 -1.85
C SER A 21 -4.82 5.23 -3.24
N ALA A 22 -3.64 5.84 -3.37
CA ALA A 22 -3.00 6.10 -4.66
C ALA A 22 -2.72 4.81 -5.44
N HIS A 23 -2.27 3.77 -4.78
CA HIS A 23 -1.99 2.47 -5.40
C HIS A 23 -3.25 1.80 -5.93
N TRP A 24 -4.37 1.91 -5.22
CA TRP A 24 -5.65 1.40 -5.68
C TRP A 24 -6.17 2.11 -6.94
N VAL A 25 -5.94 3.43 -7.01
CA VAL A 25 -6.31 4.21 -8.21
C VAL A 25 -5.46 3.77 -9.41
N LEU A 26 -4.15 3.60 -9.22
CA LEU A 26 -3.25 3.12 -10.27
C LEU A 26 -3.63 1.71 -10.75
N ALA A 27 -3.91 0.79 -9.85
CA ALA A 27 -4.38 -0.55 -10.19
C ALA A 27 -5.65 -0.50 -11.05
N ALA A 28 -6.65 0.28 -10.64
CA ALA A 28 -7.88 0.44 -11.40
C ALA A 28 -7.68 1.10 -12.77
N LEU A 29 -6.74 2.02 -12.91
CA LEU A 29 -6.39 2.62 -14.20
C LEU A 29 -5.75 1.59 -15.12
N ILE A 30 -4.80 0.79 -14.63
CA ILE A 30 -4.18 -0.29 -15.40
C ILE A 30 -5.25 -1.25 -15.91
N GLU A 31 -6.13 -1.75 -15.05
CA GLU A 31 -7.21 -2.65 -15.44
C GLU A 31 -8.17 -2.03 -16.45
N THR A 32 -8.50 -0.75 -16.26
CA THR A 32 -9.43 -0.05 -17.18
C THR A 32 -8.83 0.16 -18.56
N ILE A 33 -7.55 0.48 -18.63
CA ILE A 33 -6.85 0.80 -19.89
C ILE A 33 -6.47 -0.47 -20.64
N THR A 34 -5.96 -1.47 -19.91
CA THR A 34 -5.41 -2.69 -20.51
C THR A 34 -6.42 -3.82 -20.66
N GLY A 35 -7.50 -3.80 -19.88
CA GLY A 35 -8.44 -4.92 -19.77
C GLY A 35 -7.88 -6.15 -19.07
N ARG A 36 -6.68 -6.05 -18.46
CA ARG A 36 -5.97 -7.15 -17.79
C ARG A 36 -5.95 -6.89 -16.27
N ASP A 37 -5.86 -7.97 -15.48
CA ASP A 37 -5.56 -7.83 -14.04
C ASP A 37 -4.24 -7.06 -13.87
N TYR A 38 -4.22 -6.05 -12.99
CA TYR A 38 -3.04 -5.20 -12.81
C TYR A 38 -1.81 -5.98 -12.32
N ARG A 39 -2.00 -7.10 -11.60
CA ARG A 39 -0.89 -7.94 -11.10
C ARG A 39 -0.24 -8.71 -12.24
N ASP A 40 -1.07 -9.25 -13.15
CA ASP A 40 -0.57 -9.94 -14.36
C ASP A 40 0.14 -8.94 -15.29
N TYR A 41 -0.45 -7.76 -15.48
CA TYR A 41 0.19 -6.71 -16.27
C TYR A 41 1.56 -6.33 -15.71
N LEU A 42 1.67 -6.07 -14.40
CA LEU A 42 2.94 -5.71 -13.78
C LEU A 42 3.96 -6.85 -13.86
N ARG A 43 3.52 -8.08 -13.64
CA ARG A 43 4.40 -9.26 -13.73
C ARG A 43 4.97 -9.42 -15.14
N GLU A 44 4.11 -9.48 -16.15
CA GLU A 44 4.47 -9.85 -17.52
C GLU A 44 5.16 -8.73 -18.29
N ASP A 45 4.69 -7.49 -18.14
CA ASP A 45 5.18 -6.36 -18.94
C ASP A 45 6.29 -5.55 -18.25
N ILE A 46 6.48 -5.74 -16.93
CA ILE A 46 7.47 -4.96 -16.18
C ILE A 46 8.48 -5.87 -15.46
N LEU A 47 8.02 -6.73 -14.58
CA LEU A 47 8.92 -7.48 -13.69
C LEU A 47 9.71 -8.58 -14.42
N GLU A 48 9.06 -9.37 -15.25
CA GLU A 48 9.73 -10.42 -16.02
C GLU A 48 10.78 -9.86 -17.00
N PRO A 49 10.50 -8.81 -17.79
CA PRO A 49 11.50 -8.20 -18.64
C PRO A 49 12.72 -7.61 -17.92
N LEU A 50 12.52 -7.21 -16.65
CA LEU A 50 13.59 -6.72 -15.79
C LEU A 50 14.34 -7.82 -15.03
N GLY A 51 13.95 -9.08 -15.19
CA GLY A 51 14.54 -10.21 -14.48
C GLY A 51 14.17 -10.28 -12.99
N LEU A 52 13.11 -9.59 -12.57
CA LEU A 52 12.67 -9.50 -11.17
C LEU A 52 11.64 -10.59 -10.85
N HIS A 53 12.01 -11.84 -11.04
CA HIS A 53 11.10 -12.99 -10.94
C HIS A 53 10.56 -13.25 -9.51
N ASP A 54 11.30 -12.82 -8.49
CA ASP A 54 10.93 -13.01 -7.08
C ASP A 54 10.08 -11.85 -6.53
N LEU A 55 9.97 -10.74 -7.27
CA LEU A 55 9.13 -9.61 -6.88
C LEU A 55 7.69 -9.85 -7.36
N ARG A 56 6.75 -9.90 -6.41
CA ARG A 56 5.35 -10.22 -6.71
C ARG A 56 4.39 -9.25 -6.01
N LEU A 57 3.28 -8.96 -6.66
CA LEU A 57 2.13 -8.27 -6.09
C LEU A 57 1.05 -9.30 -5.73
N GLY A 58 0.99 -9.63 -4.45
CA GLY A 58 0.16 -10.73 -3.97
C GLY A 58 0.78 -12.10 -4.24
N VAL A 59 0.58 -12.99 -3.29
CA VAL A 59 1.08 -14.37 -3.37
C VAL A 59 -0.06 -15.32 -3.01
N PRO A 60 -0.32 -16.36 -3.82
CA PRO A 60 -1.34 -17.34 -3.51
C PRO A 60 -1.14 -17.93 -2.11
N GLN A 61 -2.23 -18.20 -1.41
CA GLN A 61 -2.18 -18.70 -0.03
C GLN A 61 -1.29 -19.93 0.13
N ALA A 62 -1.30 -20.83 -0.83
CA ALA A 62 -0.47 -22.04 -0.82
C ALA A 62 1.04 -21.76 -0.85
N GLU A 63 1.45 -20.60 -1.37
CA GLU A 63 2.85 -20.19 -1.51
C GLU A 63 3.33 -19.24 -0.40
N GLN A 64 2.44 -18.82 0.50
CA GLN A 64 2.75 -17.84 1.57
C GLN A 64 3.62 -18.41 2.71
N GLY A 65 3.89 -19.70 2.71
CA GLY A 65 4.70 -20.34 3.76
C GLY A 65 6.13 -19.80 3.89
N ASN A 66 6.67 -19.27 2.81
CA ASN A 66 8.03 -18.71 2.75
C ASN A 66 8.08 -17.18 2.94
N ILE A 67 6.93 -16.53 3.15
CA ILE A 67 6.87 -15.08 3.37
C ILE A 67 7.12 -14.82 4.85
N LEU A 68 8.17 -14.04 5.14
CA LEU A 68 8.43 -13.59 6.49
C LEU A 68 7.39 -12.56 6.92
N PRO A 69 6.87 -12.68 8.14
CA PRO A 69 5.95 -11.68 8.68
C PRO A 69 6.68 -10.35 8.93
N LEU A 70 5.95 -9.25 8.78
CA LEU A 70 6.43 -7.95 9.22
C LEU A 70 6.48 -7.92 10.75
N ALA A 71 7.51 -7.31 11.29
CA ALA A 71 7.64 -7.07 12.72
C ALA A 71 8.02 -5.61 12.99
N HIS A 72 7.53 -5.05 14.06
CA HIS A 72 8.01 -3.76 14.54
C HIS A 72 9.37 -3.89 15.19
N VAL A 73 10.20 -2.88 14.97
CA VAL A 73 11.52 -2.78 15.60
C VAL A 73 11.62 -1.41 16.26
N GLY A 74 12.05 -1.37 17.51
CA GLY A 74 12.16 -0.17 18.32
C GLY A 74 10.87 0.20 19.06
N GLU A 75 10.95 1.28 19.83
CA GLU A 75 9.81 1.80 20.58
C GLU A 75 8.90 2.63 19.65
N PRO A 76 7.58 2.60 19.89
CA PRO A 76 6.66 3.44 19.14
C PRO A 76 6.97 4.93 19.38
N PRO A 77 6.82 5.79 18.34
CA PRO A 77 7.09 7.21 18.49
C PRO A 77 6.14 7.85 19.52
N SER A 78 6.67 8.75 20.31
CA SER A 78 5.89 9.54 21.26
C SER A 78 4.96 10.54 20.55
N ALA A 79 3.95 11.04 21.25
CA ALA A 79 3.05 12.06 20.71
C ALA A 79 3.79 13.34 20.28
N ASP A 80 4.84 13.72 21.03
CA ASP A 80 5.65 14.89 20.72
C ASP A 80 6.49 14.70 19.45
N GLU A 81 7.06 13.52 19.27
CA GLU A 81 7.78 13.17 18.04
C GLU A 81 6.85 13.16 16.84
N LEU A 82 5.64 12.59 16.97
CA LEU A 82 4.63 12.62 15.91
C LEU A 82 4.19 14.04 15.57
N GLN A 83 3.96 14.87 16.60
CA GLN A 83 3.63 16.29 16.43
C GLN A 83 4.75 17.04 15.69
N ALA A 84 6.01 16.78 16.04
CA ALA A 84 7.17 17.40 15.39
C ALA A 84 7.30 16.97 13.91
N LEU A 85 7.09 15.69 13.62
CA LEU A 85 7.20 15.15 12.28
C LEU A 85 6.07 15.60 11.34
N PHE A 86 4.83 15.61 11.83
CA PHE A 86 3.64 15.85 11.00
C PHE A 86 3.05 17.26 11.13
N GLY A 87 3.58 18.09 12.06
CA GLY A 87 3.07 19.42 12.32
C GLY A 87 1.65 19.45 12.93
N ARG A 88 1.11 18.31 13.30
CA ARG A 88 -0.23 18.13 13.90
C ARG A 88 -0.27 16.91 14.79
N ALA A 89 -1.20 16.86 15.71
CA ALA A 89 -1.48 15.65 16.46
C ALA A 89 -1.91 14.52 15.49
N VAL A 90 -1.26 13.38 15.59
CA VAL A 90 -1.59 12.18 14.82
C VAL A 90 -1.97 11.11 15.83
N ASP A 91 -3.15 10.56 15.66
CA ASP A 91 -3.55 9.37 16.39
C ASP A 91 -2.82 8.18 15.74
N TRP A 92 -1.67 7.83 16.32
CA TRP A 92 -0.94 6.65 15.89
C TRP A 92 -1.66 5.43 16.46
N PRO A 93 -1.99 4.42 15.64
CA PRO A 93 -2.66 3.24 16.15
C PRO A 93 -1.86 2.67 17.33
N ASN A 94 -2.48 2.69 18.50
CA ASN A 94 -1.89 2.29 19.78
C ASN A 94 -1.52 0.80 19.84
N THR A 95 -1.89 0.03 18.84
CA THR A 95 -1.54 -1.37 18.74
C THR A 95 -0.74 -1.57 17.46
N VAL A 96 0.56 -1.68 17.67
CA VAL A 96 1.51 -2.25 16.71
C VAL A 96 0.91 -3.48 16.03
N ASP A 97 0.14 -4.25 16.77
CA ASP A 97 -0.50 -5.49 16.35
C ASP A 97 -1.59 -5.28 15.30
N ASP A 98 -2.40 -4.23 15.37
CA ASP A 98 -3.51 -4.01 14.42
C ASP A 98 -3.00 -3.67 13.00
N THR A 99 -1.95 -2.87 12.91
CA THR A 99 -1.33 -2.56 11.62
C THR A 99 -0.61 -3.80 11.05
N LEU A 100 0.10 -4.55 11.89
CA LEU A 100 0.76 -5.79 11.49
C LEU A 100 -0.25 -6.87 11.11
N LEU A 101 -1.38 -6.97 11.82
CA LEU A 101 -2.46 -7.88 11.47
C LEU A 101 -2.98 -7.61 10.06
N LEU A 102 -3.13 -6.34 9.68
CA LEU A 102 -3.59 -5.99 8.33
C LEU A 102 -2.61 -6.45 7.25
N PHE A 103 -1.31 -6.24 7.45
CA PHE A 103 -0.28 -6.57 6.44
C PHE A 103 0.18 -8.03 6.50
N ASN A 104 0.01 -8.70 7.63
CA ASN A 104 0.34 -10.12 7.81
C ASN A 104 -0.85 -11.06 7.60
N GLN A 105 -2.02 -10.54 7.22
CA GLN A 105 -3.17 -11.38 6.91
C GLN A 105 -2.88 -12.27 5.71
N ARG A 106 -3.04 -13.57 5.92
CA ARG A 106 -3.04 -14.54 4.84
C ARG A 106 -4.46 -14.56 4.26
N ALA A 107 -4.58 -14.06 3.04
CA ALA A 107 -5.84 -14.05 2.31
C ALA A 107 -6.25 -15.47 1.88
#